data_a9895cc44b807808d589c249be8888e0
#
_entry.id   a9895cc44b807808d589c249be8888e0
#
_cell.length_a   1.000
_cell.length_b   1.000
_cell.length_c   1.000
_cell.angle_alpha   90.00
_cell.angle_beta   90.00
_cell.angle_gamma   90.00
#
_symmetry.space_group_name_H-M   'P 1'
#
loop_
_entity.id
_entity.type
_entity.pdbx_description
1 polymer ?
#
loop_
_entity_poly.entity_id
_entity_poly.type
_entity_poly.pdbx_seq_one_letter_code
_entity_poly.pdbx_strand_id
1 'polypeptide(L)'
;MTSVTRILAAIVTLSVVFLLPKGIAVAQDPSSPAPRRLSAGDDFQPITDEDIQMMRKDIRSQRKQIIAANMKLTDTEAEKFWPVYEQYISELVKINGTKYALIKQNVQSGGSLTDAEAESTVKQWVDIDQSVAALRMKYIPTFRKVMSPKNTALFFQLDRRVQLMIDFQLASSLPLIKP
;
A
#
# COMPACT_ATOMS: atom_id res chain seq x y z
N MET A 1 18.24 -16.06 -2.46
CA MET A 1 16.91 -15.44 -2.66
C MET A 1 16.85 -14.28 -1.69
N THR A 2 16.86 -13.06 -2.19
CA THR A 2 16.99 -11.81 -1.43
C THR A 2 15.74 -11.52 -0.59
N SER A 3 15.90 -10.80 0.52
CA SER A 3 14.80 -10.41 1.43
C SER A 3 13.65 -9.70 0.70
N VAL A 4 13.94 -8.98 -0.38
CA VAL A 4 12.95 -8.30 -1.24
C VAL A 4 12.05 -9.30 -1.95
N THR A 5 12.58 -10.40 -2.45
CA THR A 5 11.78 -11.48 -3.07
C THR A 5 10.80 -12.10 -2.06
N ARG A 6 11.16 -12.11 -0.78
CA ARG A 6 10.28 -12.61 0.29
C ARG A 6 9.18 -11.61 0.69
N ILE A 7 9.46 -10.32 0.64
CA ILE A 7 8.45 -9.25 0.86
C ILE A 7 7.45 -9.25 -0.30
N LEU A 8 7.93 -9.36 -1.54
CA LEU A 8 7.09 -9.47 -2.75
C LEU A 8 6.25 -10.75 -2.75
N ALA A 9 6.81 -11.89 -2.33
CA ALA A 9 6.07 -13.15 -2.20
C ALA A 9 4.95 -13.06 -1.16
N ALA A 10 5.15 -12.30 -0.06
CA ALA A 10 4.10 -12.09 0.95
C ALA A 10 2.94 -11.22 0.42
N ILE A 11 3.22 -10.28 -0.49
CA ILE A 11 2.18 -9.46 -1.13
C ILE A 11 1.31 -10.32 -2.08
N VAL A 12 1.92 -11.24 -2.81
CA VAL A 12 1.21 -12.11 -3.78
C VAL A 12 0.34 -13.16 -3.07
N THR A 13 0.79 -13.70 -1.93
CA THR A 13 0.02 -14.74 -1.21
C THR A 13 -1.20 -14.21 -0.45
N LEU A 14 -1.22 -12.93 -0.07
CA LEU A 14 -2.37 -12.33 0.62
C LEU A 14 -3.57 -12.08 -0.32
N SER A 15 -3.35 -12.02 -1.64
CA SER A 15 -4.42 -11.78 -2.63
C SER A 15 -5.38 -12.98 -2.81
N VAL A 16 -5.01 -14.18 -2.38
CA VAL A 16 -5.80 -15.41 -2.64
C VAL A 16 -6.81 -15.73 -1.53
N VAL A 17 -6.64 -15.19 -0.32
CA VAL A 17 -7.48 -15.57 0.84
C VAL A 17 -8.86 -14.91 0.85
N PHE A 18 -9.13 -13.91 0.00
CA PHE A 18 -10.37 -13.11 0.09
C PHE A 18 -11.53 -13.58 -0.81
N LEU A 19 -11.38 -14.71 -1.53
CA LEU A 19 -12.40 -15.23 -2.48
C LEU A 19 -12.95 -16.62 -2.14
N LEU A 20 -12.82 -17.11 -0.89
CA LEU A 20 -13.44 -18.38 -0.52
C LEU A 20 -14.86 -18.19 0.02
N PRO A 21 -15.86 -18.90 -0.54
CA PRO A 21 -17.19 -18.94 0.03
C PRO A 21 -17.16 -19.64 1.40
N LYS A 22 -18.01 -19.16 2.34
CA LYS A 22 -18.18 -19.75 3.67
C LYS A 22 -18.46 -21.25 3.54
N GLY A 23 -17.55 -22.10 4.08
CA GLY A 23 -17.92 -23.48 4.30
C GLY A 23 -16.89 -24.58 4.05
N ILE A 24 -15.58 -24.30 3.89
CA ILE A 24 -14.59 -25.36 3.81
C ILE A 24 -13.67 -25.28 5.03
N ALA A 25 -13.84 -26.22 5.96
CA ALA A 25 -12.87 -26.49 7.02
C ALA A 25 -11.60 -27.08 6.36
N VAL A 26 -10.54 -26.30 6.25
CA VAL A 26 -9.24 -26.81 5.82
C VAL A 26 -8.61 -27.50 7.02
N ALA A 27 -8.53 -28.83 6.98
CA ALA A 27 -7.73 -29.60 7.91
C ALA A 27 -6.28 -29.12 7.81
N GLN A 28 -5.70 -28.69 8.93
CA GLN A 28 -4.28 -28.33 9.00
C GLN A 28 -3.47 -29.62 8.82
N ASP A 29 -2.65 -29.64 7.76
CA ASP A 29 -1.68 -30.68 7.52
C ASP A 29 -0.60 -30.60 8.62
N PRO A 30 -0.41 -31.64 9.46
CA PRO A 30 0.60 -31.62 10.52
C PRO A 30 2.05 -31.60 10.00
N SER A 31 2.26 -31.74 8.69
CA SER A 31 3.58 -31.64 8.05
C SER A 31 3.93 -30.24 7.54
N SER A 32 3.04 -29.26 7.69
CA SER A 32 3.33 -27.87 7.29
C SER A 32 4.34 -27.26 8.25
N PRO A 33 5.51 -26.76 7.78
CA PRO A 33 6.49 -26.14 8.66
C PRO A 33 5.86 -24.93 9.35
N ALA A 34 5.95 -24.89 10.68
CA ALA A 34 5.48 -23.76 11.48
C ALA A 34 6.04 -22.43 10.93
N PRO A 35 5.26 -21.33 10.97
CA PRO A 35 5.74 -20.04 10.52
C PRO A 35 7.01 -19.69 11.29
N ARG A 36 8.14 -19.61 10.56
CA ARG A 36 9.45 -19.29 11.12
C ARG A 36 9.36 -17.94 11.79
N ARG A 37 9.49 -17.88 13.11
CA ARG A 37 9.70 -16.62 13.82
C ARG A 37 10.92 -15.95 13.21
N LEU A 38 10.75 -14.76 12.67
CA LEU A 38 11.86 -13.93 12.21
C LEU A 38 12.72 -13.63 13.44
N SER A 39 13.90 -14.27 13.52
CA SER A 39 14.90 -13.95 14.52
C SER A 39 15.41 -12.54 14.26
N ALA A 40 15.53 -11.73 15.30
CA ALA A 40 16.06 -10.35 15.27
C ALA A 40 17.58 -10.29 14.95
N GLY A 41 18.07 -11.16 14.09
CA GLY A 41 19.48 -11.30 13.72
C GLY A 41 19.73 -11.62 12.25
N ASP A 42 18.69 -11.71 11.41
CA ASP A 42 18.91 -11.88 9.98
C ASP A 42 19.36 -10.55 9.37
N ASP A 43 20.51 -10.53 8.69
CA ASP A 43 21.17 -9.42 8.01
C ASP A 43 20.16 -8.48 7.34
N PHE A 44 19.90 -7.34 7.98
CA PHE A 44 19.03 -6.30 7.47
C PHE A 44 19.76 -5.63 6.29
N GLN A 45 19.52 -6.13 5.08
CA GLN A 45 20.03 -5.48 3.87
C GLN A 45 19.30 -4.15 3.69
N PRO A 46 20.01 -3.03 3.54
CA PRO A 46 19.38 -1.75 3.33
C PRO A 46 18.53 -1.78 2.04
N ILE A 47 17.30 -1.27 2.14
CA ILE A 47 16.40 -1.14 0.99
C ILE A 47 17.04 -0.18 -0.02
N THR A 48 17.28 -0.65 -1.24
CA THR A 48 17.85 0.17 -2.33
C THR A 48 16.77 1.01 -3.03
N ASP A 49 17.19 2.03 -3.77
CA ASP A 49 16.27 2.81 -4.57
C ASP A 49 15.60 1.98 -5.69
N GLU A 50 16.31 0.96 -6.20
CA GLU A 50 15.75 0.00 -7.17
C GLU A 50 14.66 -0.87 -6.55
N ASP A 51 14.83 -1.33 -5.31
CA ASP A 51 13.83 -2.08 -4.57
C ASP A 51 12.56 -1.25 -4.37
N ILE A 52 12.72 0.02 -4.03
CA ILE A 52 11.61 0.97 -3.90
C ILE A 52 10.89 1.16 -5.25
N GLN A 53 11.61 1.30 -6.35
CA GLN A 53 11.01 1.47 -7.68
C GLN A 53 10.24 0.21 -8.13
N MET A 54 10.80 -0.99 -7.92
CA MET A 54 10.09 -2.24 -8.19
C MET A 54 8.82 -2.37 -7.36
N MET A 55 8.90 -2.13 -6.06
CA MET A 55 7.75 -2.18 -5.16
C MET A 55 6.64 -1.19 -5.59
N ARG A 56 7.01 0.03 -6.00
CA ARG A 56 6.06 1.02 -6.52
C ARG A 56 5.34 0.55 -7.77
N LYS A 57 6.05 -0.09 -8.69
CA LYS A 57 5.49 -0.62 -9.95
C LYS A 57 4.50 -1.75 -9.66
N ASP A 58 4.86 -2.67 -8.79
CA ASP A 58 4.02 -3.80 -8.43
C ASP A 58 2.76 -3.36 -7.68
N ILE A 59 2.89 -2.49 -6.70
CA ILE A 59 1.75 -1.90 -5.97
C ILE A 59 0.79 -1.19 -6.94
N ARG A 60 1.33 -0.44 -7.90
CA ARG A 60 0.51 0.29 -8.88
C ARG A 60 -0.27 -0.68 -9.78
N SER A 61 0.38 -1.74 -10.25
CA SER A 61 -0.23 -2.79 -11.06
C SER A 61 -1.33 -3.53 -10.30
N GLN A 62 -1.04 -3.98 -9.08
CA GLN A 62 -1.99 -4.69 -8.23
C GLN A 62 -3.20 -3.81 -7.86
N ARG A 63 -2.97 -2.53 -7.53
CA ARG A 63 -4.05 -1.57 -7.26
C ARG A 63 -5.00 -1.47 -8.45
N LYS A 64 -4.48 -1.31 -9.66
CA LYS A 64 -5.30 -1.23 -10.88
C LYS A 64 -6.10 -2.50 -11.11
N GLN A 65 -5.50 -3.68 -10.93
CA GLN A 65 -6.18 -4.98 -11.06
C GLN A 65 -7.31 -5.13 -10.03
N ILE A 66 -7.08 -4.77 -8.75
CA ILE A 66 -8.11 -4.81 -7.71
C ILE A 66 -9.28 -3.90 -8.07
N ILE A 67 -9.01 -2.67 -8.50
CA ILE A 67 -10.04 -1.73 -8.89
C ILE A 67 -10.83 -2.28 -10.09
N ALA A 68 -10.15 -2.74 -11.14
CA ALA A 68 -10.79 -3.31 -12.33
C ALA A 68 -11.67 -4.53 -12.02
N ALA A 69 -11.22 -5.41 -11.14
CA ALA A 69 -11.96 -6.63 -10.77
C ALA A 69 -13.21 -6.35 -9.92
N ASN A 70 -13.26 -5.24 -9.19
CA ASN A 70 -14.33 -4.96 -8.23
C ASN A 70 -15.26 -3.82 -8.68
N MET A 71 -14.88 -3.03 -9.69
CA MET A 71 -15.72 -1.97 -10.24
C MET A 71 -16.57 -2.52 -11.38
N LYS A 72 -17.91 -2.48 -11.24
CA LYS A 72 -18.84 -2.81 -12.31
C LYS A 72 -19.17 -1.53 -13.09
N LEU A 73 -18.28 -1.14 -13.97
CA LEU A 73 -18.47 0.02 -14.85
C LEU A 73 -19.11 -0.44 -16.17
N THR A 74 -20.01 0.38 -16.71
CA THR A 74 -20.42 0.26 -18.11
C THR A 74 -19.24 0.62 -19.03
N ASP A 75 -19.27 0.23 -20.30
CA ASP A 75 -18.21 0.57 -21.26
C ASP A 75 -17.99 2.10 -21.33
N THR A 76 -19.09 2.86 -21.36
CA THR A 76 -19.04 4.33 -21.36
C THR A 76 -18.46 4.93 -20.08
N GLU A 77 -18.75 4.35 -18.92
CA GLU A 77 -18.13 4.76 -17.67
C GLU A 77 -16.64 4.39 -17.63
N ALA A 78 -16.28 3.20 -18.09
CA ALA A 78 -14.89 2.72 -18.10
C ALA A 78 -14.01 3.61 -19.00
N GLU A 79 -14.48 3.97 -20.18
CA GLU A 79 -13.75 4.85 -21.10
C GLU A 79 -13.38 6.20 -20.45
N LYS A 80 -14.30 6.76 -19.66
CA LYS A 80 -14.09 8.05 -18.98
C LYS A 80 -13.38 7.91 -17.64
N PHE A 81 -13.57 6.80 -16.93
CA PHE A 81 -13.01 6.55 -15.62
C PHE A 81 -11.49 6.37 -15.66
N TRP A 82 -10.96 5.53 -16.56
CA TRP A 82 -9.54 5.20 -16.56
C TRP A 82 -8.62 6.40 -16.75
N PRO A 83 -8.88 7.38 -17.63
CA PRO A 83 -8.09 8.60 -17.71
C PRO A 83 -8.05 9.40 -16.40
N VAL A 84 -9.18 9.53 -15.71
CA VAL A 84 -9.27 10.22 -14.41
C VAL A 84 -8.53 9.43 -13.33
N TYR A 85 -8.65 8.11 -13.34
CA TYR A 85 -7.92 7.22 -12.44
C TYR A 85 -6.40 7.38 -12.59
N GLU A 86 -5.88 7.39 -13.81
CA GLU A 86 -4.43 7.54 -14.05
C GLU A 86 -3.91 8.91 -13.56
N GLN A 87 -4.69 9.97 -13.72
CA GLN A 87 -4.35 11.29 -13.18
C GLN A 87 -4.32 11.26 -11.65
N TYR A 88 -5.35 10.70 -11.00
CA TYR A 88 -5.42 10.54 -9.56
C TYR A 88 -4.23 9.74 -9.03
N ILE A 89 -3.93 8.59 -9.62
CA ILE A 89 -2.81 7.74 -9.21
C ILE A 89 -1.47 8.43 -9.43
N SER A 90 -1.30 9.21 -10.50
CA SER A 90 -0.08 9.97 -10.73
C SER A 90 0.19 10.98 -9.60
N GLU A 91 -0.84 11.69 -9.12
CA GLU A 91 -0.70 12.59 -7.97
C GLU A 91 -0.48 11.83 -6.66
N LEU A 92 -1.19 10.72 -6.44
CA LEU A 92 -1.02 9.87 -5.27
C LEU A 92 0.41 9.30 -5.17
N VAL A 93 0.99 8.90 -6.30
CA VAL A 93 2.39 8.41 -6.36
C VAL A 93 3.39 9.49 -5.94
N LYS A 94 3.14 10.77 -6.27
CA LYS A 94 4.01 11.87 -5.82
C LYS A 94 3.97 12.02 -4.30
N ILE A 95 2.76 12.02 -3.70
CA ILE A 95 2.58 12.10 -2.25
C ILE A 95 3.24 10.89 -1.57
N ASN A 96 2.98 9.68 -2.05
CA ASN A 96 3.62 8.48 -1.52
C ASN A 96 5.15 8.48 -1.71
N GLY A 97 5.69 9.21 -2.69
CA GLY A 97 7.12 9.42 -2.85
C GLY A 97 7.77 10.03 -1.61
N THR A 98 7.13 11.05 -1.01
CA THR A 98 7.57 11.64 0.26
C THR A 98 7.47 10.64 1.41
N LYS A 99 6.40 9.84 1.47
CA LYS A 99 6.24 8.77 2.46
C LYS A 99 7.38 7.75 2.40
N TYR A 100 7.75 7.30 1.20
CA TYR A 100 8.85 6.35 1.04
C TYR A 100 10.22 6.93 1.41
N ALA A 101 10.47 8.22 1.14
CA ALA A 101 11.70 8.88 1.55
C ALA A 101 11.81 8.92 3.09
N LEU A 102 10.71 9.24 3.78
CA LEU A 102 10.65 9.25 5.24
C LEU A 102 10.86 7.85 5.83
N ILE A 103 10.24 6.83 5.23
CA ILE A 103 10.44 5.42 5.60
C ILE A 103 11.90 5.02 5.45
N LYS A 104 12.52 5.34 4.33
CA LYS A 104 13.93 5.05 4.05
C LYS A 104 14.84 5.68 5.11
N GLN A 105 14.62 6.94 5.46
CA GLN A 105 15.37 7.63 6.49
C GLN A 105 15.24 6.92 7.85
N ASN A 106 14.03 6.55 8.26
CA ASN A 106 13.79 5.86 9.53
C ASN A 106 14.45 4.48 9.58
N VAL A 107 14.40 3.73 8.47
CA VAL A 107 15.09 2.44 8.34
C VAL A 107 16.60 2.61 8.44
N GLN A 108 17.18 3.59 7.76
CA GLN A 108 18.63 3.86 7.77
C GLN A 108 19.15 4.29 9.15
N SER A 109 18.33 5.03 9.92
CA SER A 109 18.70 5.41 11.30
C SER A 109 18.57 4.25 12.31
N GLY A 110 17.96 3.12 11.90
CA GLY A 110 17.65 2.01 12.80
C GLY A 110 16.73 2.41 13.97
N GLY A 111 15.94 3.47 13.78
CA GLY A 111 15.06 4.06 14.79
C GLY A 111 15.77 4.99 15.79
N SER A 112 17.06 5.27 15.58
CA SER A 112 17.83 6.22 16.43
C SER A 112 17.73 7.60 15.80
N LEU A 113 16.87 8.46 16.38
CA LEU A 113 16.64 9.83 15.95
C LEU A 113 16.98 10.78 17.11
N THR A 114 17.43 11.97 16.77
CA THR A 114 17.47 13.09 17.72
C THR A 114 16.04 13.59 17.99
N ASP A 115 15.83 14.32 19.09
CA ASP A 115 14.51 14.89 19.43
C ASP A 115 13.95 15.75 18.28
N ALA A 116 14.79 16.56 17.65
CA ALA A 116 14.38 17.41 16.52
C ALA A 116 13.99 16.58 15.28
N GLU A 117 14.71 15.50 14.98
CA GLU A 117 14.38 14.59 13.89
C GLU A 117 13.09 13.81 14.17
N ALA A 118 12.89 13.38 15.43
CA ALA A 118 11.66 12.70 15.84
C ALA A 118 10.45 13.63 15.70
N GLU A 119 10.53 14.87 16.17
CA GLU A 119 9.46 15.86 16.01
C GLU A 119 9.17 16.15 14.52
N SER A 120 10.21 16.33 13.72
CA SER A 120 10.08 16.54 12.27
C SER A 120 9.42 15.33 11.58
N THR A 121 9.78 14.11 11.98
CA THR A 121 9.21 12.87 11.45
C THR A 121 7.70 12.80 11.69
N VAL A 122 7.25 13.09 12.92
CA VAL A 122 5.81 13.10 13.24
C VAL A 122 5.05 14.13 12.40
N LYS A 123 5.59 15.34 12.25
CA LYS A 123 4.97 16.37 11.40
C LYS A 123 4.86 15.91 9.94
N GLN A 124 5.93 15.35 9.39
CA GLN A 124 5.94 14.85 8.00
C GLN A 124 4.92 13.72 7.79
N TRP A 125 4.77 12.80 8.75
CA TRP A 125 3.73 11.76 8.67
C TRP A 125 2.32 12.34 8.60
N VAL A 126 2.01 13.28 9.47
CA VAL A 126 0.70 13.94 9.50
C VAL A 126 0.45 14.72 8.19
N ASP A 127 1.45 15.44 7.68
CA ASP A 127 1.34 16.19 6.43
C ASP A 127 1.08 15.27 5.22
N ILE A 128 1.70 14.08 5.19
CA ILE A 128 1.47 13.08 4.16
C ILE A 128 0.02 12.57 4.23
N ASP A 129 -0.48 12.23 5.41
CA ASP A 129 -1.84 11.74 5.59
C ASP A 129 -2.88 12.81 5.21
N GLN A 130 -2.65 14.07 5.59
CA GLN A 130 -3.48 15.20 5.17
C GLN A 130 -3.47 15.39 3.64
N SER A 131 -2.30 15.26 3.01
CA SER A 131 -2.16 15.37 1.56
C SER A 131 -2.94 14.29 0.82
N VAL A 132 -2.93 13.05 1.32
CA VAL A 132 -3.73 11.94 0.76
C VAL A 132 -5.23 12.24 0.93
N ALA A 133 -5.65 12.73 2.10
CA ALA A 133 -7.05 13.10 2.34
C ALA A 133 -7.50 14.23 1.43
N ALA A 134 -6.68 15.28 1.29
CA ALA A 134 -6.94 16.42 0.41
C ALA A 134 -7.04 15.99 -1.07
N LEU A 135 -6.16 15.09 -1.50
CA LEU A 135 -6.20 14.53 -2.86
C LEU A 135 -7.53 13.81 -3.12
N ARG A 136 -7.99 12.98 -2.19
CA ARG A 136 -9.30 12.29 -2.30
C ARG A 136 -10.43 13.31 -2.43
N MET A 137 -10.46 14.31 -1.58
CA MET A 137 -11.47 15.36 -1.62
C MET A 137 -11.46 16.12 -2.95
N LYS A 138 -10.29 16.45 -3.50
CA LYS A 138 -10.11 17.08 -4.80
C LYS A 138 -10.72 16.24 -5.93
N TYR A 139 -10.56 14.92 -5.88
CA TYR A 139 -10.98 14.04 -6.98
C TYR A 139 -12.41 13.52 -6.87
N ILE A 140 -13.08 13.60 -5.73
CA ILE A 140 -14.50 13.21 -5.59
C ILE A 140 -15.37 13.87 -6.67
N PRO A 141 -15.38 15.21 -6.88
CA PRO A 141 -16.21 15.83 -7.91
C PRO A 141 -15.80 15.42 -9.32
N THR A 142 -14.54 15.14 -9.58
CA THR A 142 -14.05 14.70 -10.90
C THR A 142 -14.56 13.31 -11.24
N PHE A 143 -14.47 12.35 -10.30
CA PHE A 143 -15.05 11.02 -10.48
C PHE A 143 -16.57 11.04 -10.59
N ARG A 144 -17.24 11.95 -9.86
CA ARG A 144 -18.69 12.15 -9.97
C ARG A 144 -19.18 12.59 -11.34
N LYS A 145 -18.32 13.21 -12.15
CA LYS A 145 -18.65 13.60 -13.53
C LYS A 145 -18.61 12.41 -14.50
N VAL A 146 -17.91 11.33 -14.16
CA VAL A 146 -17.66 10.21 -15.08
C VAL A 146 -18.36 8.90 -14.66
N MET A 147 -18.88 8.83 -13.44
CA MET A 147 -19.59 7.65 -12.94
C MET A 147 -20.64 8.00 -11.88
N SER A 148 -21.51 7.04 -11.57
CA SER A 148 -22.59 7.20 -10.60
C SER A 148 -22.08 7.50 -9.18
N PRO A 149 -22.93 8.08 -8.29
CA PRO A 149 -22.57 8.26 -6.87
C PRO A 149 -22.13 6.97 -6.18
N LYS A 150 -22.83 5.87 -6.45
CA LYS A 150 -22.53 4.56 -5.87
C LYS A 150 -21.19 4.03 -6.33
N ASN A 151 -20.87 4.13 -7.63
CA ASN A 151 -19.59 3.73 -8.17
C ASN A 151 -18.46 4.62 -7.65
N THR A 152 -18.70 5.93 -7.48
CA THR A 152 -17.72 6.83 -6.85
C THR A 152 -17.41 6.41 -5.41
N ALA A 153 -18.45 6.12 -4.62
CA ALA A 153 -18.27 5.67 -3.23
C ALA A 153 -17.53 4.32 -3.18
N LEU A 154 -17.90 3.37 -4.05
CA LEU A 154 -17.22 2.07 -4.15
C LEU A 154 -15.74 2.24 -4.52
N PHE A 155 -15.42 3.09 -5.49
CA PHE A 155 -14.04 3.38 -5.87
C PHE A 155 -13.22 3.86 -4.66
N PHE A 156 -13.66 4.88 -3.95
CA PHE A 156 -12.92 5.39 -2.79
C PHE A 156 -12.87 4.39 -1.62
N GLN A 157 -13.88 3.54 -1.46
CA GLN A 157 -13.83 2.44 -0.50
C GLN A 157 -12.75 1.41 -0.86
N LEU A 158 -12.65 1.03 -2.13
CA LEU A 158 -11.62 0.11 -2.63
C LEU A 158 -10.23 0.75 -2.53
N ASP A 159 -10.08 2.00 -2.97
CA ASP A 159 -8.83 2.76 -2.87
C ASP A 159 -8.32 2.82 -1.42
N ARG A 160 -9.22 3.10 -0.46
CA ARG A 160 -8.87 3.11 0.96
C ARG A 160 -8.45 1.73 1.46
N ARG A 161 -9.14 0.66 1.07
CA ARG A 161 -8.77 -0.72 1.46
C ARG A 161 -7.39 -1.10 0.96
N VAL A 162 -7.09 -0.82 -0.31
CA VAL A 162 -5.77 -1.06 -0.89
C VAL A 162 -4.70 -0.27 -0.15
N GLN A 163 -4.97 1.01 0.15
CA GLN A 163 -4.02 1.84 0.89
C GLN A 163 -3.76 1.29 2.29
N LEU A 164 -4.79 0.86 3.02
CA LEU A 164 -4.64 0.28 4.35
C LEU A 164 -3.81 -1.03 4.34
N MET A 165 -3.97 -1.87 3.31
CA MET A 165 -3.15 -3.08 3.18
C MET A 165 -1.67 -2.74 2.96
N ILE A 166 -1.39 -1.75 2.13
CA ILE A 166 -0.03 -1.26 1.87
C ILE A 166 0.57 -0.66 3.15
N ASP A 167 -0.18 0.19 3.84
CA ASP A 167 0.27 0.86 5.06
C ASP A 167 0.54 -0.14 6.19
N PHE A 168 -0.32 -1.13 6.35
CA PHE A 168 -0.12 -2.21 7.32
C PHE A 168 1.17 -2.99 7.05
N GLN A 169 1.43 -3.33 5.80
CA GLN A 169 2.63 -4.07 5.42
C GLN A 169 3.90 -3.24 5.61
N LEU A 170 3.86 -1.97 5.25
CA LEU A 170 4.98 -1.05 5.48
C LEU A 170 5.23 -0.87 6.98
N ALA A 171 4.18 -0.62 7.77
CA ALA A 171 4.29 -0.42 9.21
C ALA A 171 4.89 -1.64 9.94
N SER A 172 4.53 -2.86 9.50
CA SER A 172 5.08 -4.09 10.10
C SER A 172 6.57 -4.32 9.81
N SER A 173 7.12 -3.62 8.82
CA SER A 173 8.53 -3.71 8.40
C SER A 173 9.41 -2.58 8.95
N LEU A 174 8.82 -1.59 9.64
CA LEU A 174 9.56 -0.44 10.16
C LEU A 174 10.06 -0.68 11.58
N PRO A 175 11.31 -0.29 11.89
CA PRO A 175 11.77 -0.26 13.27
C PRO A 175 10.99 0.82 14.06
N LEU A 176 10.71 0.53 15.31
CA LEU A 176 10.19 1.54 16.21
C LEU A 176 11.28 2.56 16.56
N ILE A 177 10.87 3.81 16.78
CA ILE A 177 11.77 4.85 17.29
C ILE A 177 12.21 4.43 18.70
N LYS A 178 13.51 4.49 18.94
CA LYS A 178 14.11 4.19 20.25
C LYS A 178 14.01 5.43 21.13
N PRO A 179 13.48 5.28 22.35
CA PRO A 179 13.41 6.37 23.34
C PRO A 179 14.80 6.80 23.82
#